data_463d872246f36be72ef0cd6c9d4b32bf
#
_entry.id   463d872246f36be72ef0cd6c9d4b32bf
#
_cell.length_a   1.000
_cell.length_b   1.000
_cell.length_c   1.000
_cell.angle_alpha   90.00
_cell.angle_beta   90.00
_cell.angle_gamma   90.00
#
_symmetry.space_group_name_H-M   'P 1'
#
loop_
_entity.id
_entity.type
_entity.pdbx_description
1 polymer ?
#
loop_
_entity_poly.entity_id
_entity_poly.type
_entity_poly.pdbx_seq_one_letter_code
_entity_poly.pdbx_strand_id
1 'polypeptide(L)'
;MSTISTGGGLTQQAVQAANRLTARWATAFDGDGPIAYSGVGVWPLLGLLSAGADEQGRTELGAAFGLGAGEVSDTVRGVVDLFDRNGGLSLAMGVWRRADVTIHEDWLTLLPPATRGELSGDAARDQASLNAWVSQHTNERIKRMPCQLNPSIELLLASALTVDTEWLERLKPSSGRGAGAWAESTVPLLSREASPDDTWLARTPGGPLTVSLLEGSDDIDVYLLIGEDGRDGESVLGDGLVALDTLTENGIPLTDWREGRAPGVTVTTVRSATGQPETRLECVAFALTDEHDLLTSPEVFGLGHVSSSGGHFPGISETPLRVDQARQDVVAEFSADGFKAAAVTSIAVARAAFARPLEHEARRTTIAYTRPHAFAAVHRTSGLVLVAGWVAEPSAAD
;
A
#
# COMPACT_ATOMS: atom_id res chain seq x y z
N MET A 1 -20.19 7.08 -24.38
CA MET A 1 -20.08 6.55 -23.04
C MET A 1 -20.08 7.73 -22.11
N SER A 2 -21.18 7.91 -21.36
CA SER A 2 -21.34 9.07 -20.47
C SER A 2 -20.45 8.88 -19.24
N THR A 3 -19.54 9.82 -19.02
CA THR A 3 -18.85 10.01 -17.74
C THR A 3 -19.88 10.43 -16.69
N ILE A 4 -20.24 9.51 -15.81
CA ILE A 4 -21.01 9.84 -14.61
C ILE A 4 -20.03 10.51 -13.65
N SER A 5 -20.03 11.84 -13.66
CA SER A 5 -19.39 12.66 -12.63
C SER A 5 -20.24 12.57 -11.37
N THR A 6 -19.88 11.70 -10.45
CA THR A 6 -20.35 11.75 -9.07
C THR A 6 -19.49 12.75 -8.33
N GLY A 7 -20.12 13.79 -7.79
CA GLY A 7 -19.46 14.97 -7.21
C GLY A 7 -18.27 14.68 -6.30
N GLY A 8 -17.11 15.25 -6.61
CA GLY A 8 -15.97 15.45 -5.71
C GLY A 8 -15.05 14.23 -5.44
N GLY A 9 -15.26 13.06 -6.06
CA GLY A 9 -14.43 11.88 -5.85
C GLY A 9 -13.43 11.61 -6.99
N LEU A 10 -12.41 10.77 -6.73
CA LEU A 10 -11.49 10.28 -7.76
C LEU A 10 -12.26 9.56 -8.88
N THR A 11 -11.90 9.85 -10.14
CA THR A 11 -12.47 9.13 -11.29
C THR A 11 -11.90 7.71 -11.35
N GLN A 12 -12.65 6.77 -11.93
CA GLN A 12 -12.16 5.41 -12.15
C GLN A 12 -10.84 5.38 -12.95
N GLN A 13 -10.68 6.30 -13.91
CA GLN A 13 -9.44 6.43 -14.68
C GLN A 13 -8.26 6.87 -13.79
N ALA A 14 -8.49 7.77 -12.83
CA ALA A 14 -7.48 8.21 -11.86
C ALA A 14 -7.06 7.06 -10.94
N VAL A 15 -8.02 6.29 -10.41
CA VAL A 15 -7.75 5.10 -9.60
C VAL A 15 -6.91 4.09 -10.37
N GLN A 16 -7.28 3.77 -11.61
CA GLN A 16 -6.51 2.85 -12.44
C GLN A 16 -5.10 3.36 -12.75
N ALA A 17 -4.92 4.68 -12.93
CA ALA A 17 -3.59 5.26 -13.14
C ALA A 17 -2.70 5.13 -11.90
N ALA A 18 -3.24 5.41 -10.70
CA ALA A 18 -2.53 5.22 -9.43
C ALA A 18 -2.19 3.75 -9.18
N ASN A 19 -3.14 2.82 -9.41
CA ASN A 19 -2.92 1.39 -9.25
C ASN A 19 -1.85 0.87 -10.23
N ARG A 20 -1.82 1.37 -11.48
CA ARG A 20 -0.75 1.04 -12.44
C ARG A 20 0.63 1.49 -11.97
N LEU A 21 0.74 2.66 -11.34
CA LEU A 21 2.00 3.09 -10.75
C LEU A 21 2.42 2.14 -9.61
N THR A 22 1.47 1.77 -8.75
CA THR A 22 1.71 0.81 -7.65
C THR A 22 2.19 -0.54 -8.19
N ALA A 23 1.54 -1.08 -9.21
CA ALA A 23 1.94 -2.35 -9.84
C ALA A 23 3.31 -2.25 -10.55
N ARG A 24 3.59 -1.12 -11.23
CA ARG A 24 4.89 -0.88 -11.85
C ARG A 24 6.02 -0.75 -10.82
N TRP A 25 5.75 -0.16 -9.65
CA TRP A 25 6.74 -0.10 -8.58
C TRP A 25 7.15 -1.49 -8.09
N ALA A 26 6.23 -2.45 -8.06
CA ALA A 26 6.55 -3.84 -7.73
C ALA A 26 7.65 -4.42 -8.61
N THR A 27 7.73 -4.04 -9.90
CA THR A 27 8.75 -4.54 -10.84
C THR A 27 10.15 -3.92 -10.62
N ALA A 28 10.27 -2.92 -9.78
CA ALA A 28 11.55 -2.32 -9.36
C ALA A 28 12.05 -2.87 -8.02
N PHE A 29 11.30 -3.79 -7.43
CA PHE A 29 11.67 -4.47 -6.20
C PHE A 29 12.67 -5.59 -6.48
N ASP A 30 13.78 -5.61 -5.76
CA ASP A 30 14.88 -6.58 -5.92
C ASP A 30 14.62 -7.93 -5.21
N GLY A 31 13.38 -8.30 -5.10
CA GLY A 31 12.79 -9.63 -4.96
C GLY A 31 12.86 -10.36 -3.62
N ASP A 32 13.83 -10.19 -2.75
CA ASP A 32 14.08 -11.12 -1.64
C ASP A 32 13.80 -10.56 -0.23
N GLY A 33 13.83 -9.25 -0.04
CA GLY A 33 13.59 -8.62 1.28
C GLY A 33 12.11 -8.25 1.53
N PRO A 34 11.73 -7.95 2.78
CA PRO A 34 10.44 -7.38 3.06
C PRO A 34 10.33 -5.98 2.43
N ILE A 35 9.15 -5.62 1.93
CA ILE A 35 8.87 -4.28 1.40
C ILE A 35 7.44 -3.86 1.67
N ALA A 36 7.24 -2.57 1.99
CA ALA A 36 5.94 -1.92 2.01
C ALA A 36 6.04 -0.55 1.32
N TYR A 37 5.12 -0.23 0.43
CA TYR A 37 5.12 1.04 -0.31
C TYR A 37 3.71 1.49 -0.70
N SER A 38 3.58 2.77 -1.09
CA SER A 38 2.31 3.37 -1.46
C SER A 38 2.42 4.17 -2.76
N GLY A 39 1.89 3.63 -3.85
CA GLY A 39 1.85 4.36 -5.13
C GLY A 39 1.03 5.65 -5.02
N VAL A 40 -0.13 5.61 -4.37
CA VAL A 40 -1.00 6.79 -4.20
C VAL A 40 -0.36 7.88 -3.34
N GLY A 41 0.56 7.54 -2.43
CA GLY A 41 1.29 8.54 -1.65
C GLY A 41 2.25 9.39 -2.51
N VAL A 42 2.74 8.86 -3.62
CA VAL A 42 3.67 9.53 -4.54
C VAL A 42 2.95 10.10 -5.77
N TRP A 43 1.96 9.40 -6.27
CA TRP A 43 1.32 9.65 -7.56
C TRP A 43 0.83 11.09 -7.79
N PRO A 44 0.16 11.78 -6.82
CA PRO A 44 -0.26 13.17 -7.02
C PRO A 44 0.91 14.13 -7.18
N LEU A 45 2.05 13.86 -6.52
CA LEU A 45 3.26 14.68 -6.61
C LEU A 45 3.87 14.61 -8.01
N LEU A 46 3.84 13.43 -8.66
CA LEU A 46 4.30 13.28 -10.05
C LEU A 46 3.43 14.11 -11.01
N GLY A 47 2.11 14.14 -10.80
CA GLY A 47 1.21 15.00 -11.54
C GLY A 47 1.55 16.48 -11.40
N LEU A 48 1.77 16.95 -10.17
CA LEU A 48 2.16 18.33 -9.87
C LEU A 48 3.49 18.71 -10.54
N LEU A 49 4.50 17.85 -10.46
CA LEU A 49 5.78 18.06 -11.14
C LEU A 49 5.59 18.10 -12.66
N SER A 50 4.82 17.19 -13.23
CA SER A 50 4.53 17.13 -14.67
C SER A 50 3.91 18.43 -15.19
N ALA A 51 3.01 19.04 -14.42
CA ALA A 51 2.36 20.30 -14.80
C ALA A 51 3.33 21.49 -14.93
N GLY A 52 4.46 21.44 -14.19
CA GLY A 52 5.47 22.51 -14.21
C GLY A 52 6.75 22.18 -14.99
N ALA A 53 6.91 20.94 -15.47
CA ALA A 53 8.13 20.48 -16.12
C ALA A 53 8.29 21.02 -17.57
N ASP A 54 9.52 20.99 -18.05
CA ASP A 54 9.88 21.16 -19.47
C ASP A 54 9.27 20.02 -20.33
N GLU A 55 9.46 20.05 -21.63
CA GLU A 55 8.83 19.09 -22.55
C GLU A 55 9.23 17.65 -22.29
N GLN A 56 10.53 17.40 -22.01
CA GLN A 56 11.01 16.05 -21.73
C GLN A 56 10.54 15.57 -20.35
N GLY A 57 10.67 16.39 -19.31
CA GLY A 57 10.19 16.08 -17.97
C GLY A 57 8.70 15.83 -17.92
N ARG A 58 7.92 16.64 -18.67
CA ARG A 58 6.46 16.42 -18.82
C ARG A 58 6.13 15.10 -19.47
N THR A 59 6.92 14.67 -20.44
CA THR A 59 6.71 13.36 -21.12
C THR A 59 6.99 12.21 -20.16
N GLU A 60 8.11 12.23 -19.44
CA GLU A 60 8.49 11.15 -18.52
C GLU A 60 7.56 11.09 -17.30
N LEU A 61 7.35 12.23 -16.62
CA LEU A 61 6.44 12.32 -15.46
C LEU A 61 4.99 12.04 -15.85
N GLY A 62 4.54 12.53 -17.01
CA GLY A 62 3.21 12.29 -17.54
C GLY A 62 2.94 10.81 -17.81
N ALA A 63 3.94 10.08 -18.31
CA ALA A 63 3.85 8.63 -18.48
C ALA A 63 3.74 7.89 -17.13
N ALA A 64 4.40 8.39 -16.08
CA ALA A 64 4.30 7.84 -14.73
C ALA A 64 2.95 8.19 -14.07
N PHE A 65 2.49 9.42 -14.22
CA PHE A 65 1.20 9.89 -13.73
C PHE A 65 0.02 9.23 -14.47
N GLY A 66 0.15 9.01 -15.77
CA GLY A 66 -0.81 8.26 -16.58
C GLY A 66 -2.12 9.00 -16.91
N LEU A 67 -2.18 10.32 -16.63
CA LEU A 67 -3.31 11.20 -16.94
C LEU A 67 -2.82 12.48 -17.63
N GLY A 68 -3.74 13.25 -18.21
CA GLY A 68 -3.43 14.53 -18.85
C GLY A 68 -3.13 15.64 -17.85
N ALA A 69 -2.36 16.64 -18.27
CA ALA A 69 -2.01 17.79 -17.42
C ALA A 69 -3.25 18.56 -16.89
N GLY A 70 -4.36 18.58 -17.65
CA GLY A 70 -5.61 19.20 -17.22
C GLY A 70 -6.32 18.49 -16.07
N GLU A 71 -5.95 17.24 -15.76
CA GLU A 71 -6.57 16.43 -14.71
C GLU A 71 -5.82 16.52 -13.36
N VAL A 72 -4.62 17.12 -13.32
CA VAL A 72 -3.75 17.18 -12.14
C VAL A 72 -4.47 17.81 -10.95
N SER A 73 -5.07 19.00 -11.12
CA SER A 73 -5.74 19.71 -10.01
C SER A 73 -6.91 18.93 -9.43
N ASP A 74 -7.74 18.34 -10.27
CA ASP A 74 -8.91 17.56 -9.81
C ASP A 74 -8.47 16.26 -9.16
N THR A 75 -7.40 15.65 -9.68
CA THR A 75 -6.79 14.45 -9.10
C THR A 75 -6.22 14.72 -7.72
N VAL A 76 -5.41 15.76 -7.55
CA VAL A 76 -4.82 16.13 -6.24
C VAL A 76 -5.93 16.40 -5.23
N ARG A 77 -6.96 17.18 -5.58
CA ARG A 77 -8.11 17.42 -4.72
C ARG A 77 -8.86 16.15 -4.39
N GLY A 78 -9.10 15.29 -5.39
CA GLY A 78 -9.81 14.02 -5.20
C GLY A 78 -9.08 13.08 -4.23
N VAL A 79 -7.75 13.03 -4.27
CA VAL A 79 -6.95 12.26 -3.29
C VAL A 79 -7.07 12.88 -1.91
N VAL A 80 -6.84 14.19 -1.77
CA VAL A 80 -6.96 14.88 -0.46
C VAL A 80 -8.36 14.69 0.12
N ASP A 81 -9.40 14.90 -0.67
CA ASP A 81 -10.80 14.73 -0.25
C ASP A 81 -11.12 13.29 0.20
N LEU A 82 -10.54 12.28 -0.46
CA LEU A 82 -10.71 10.88 -0.07
C LEU A 82 -10.11 10.62 1.31
N PHE A 83 -8.90 11.11 1.54
CA PHE A 83 -8.20 10.90 2.81
C PHE A 83 -8.83 11.71 3.95
N ASP A 84 -9.25 12.95 3.70
CA ASP A 84 -9.90 13.81 4.72
C ASP A 84 -11.26 13.27 5.17
N ARG A 85 -11.98 12.55 4.30
CA ARG A 85 -13.30 11.98 4.61
C ARG A 85 -13.27 10.61 5.23
N ASN A 86 -12.15 9.92 5.15
CA ASN A 86 -12.00 8.55 5.64
C ASN A 86 -11.25 8.54 6.97
N GLY A 87 -11.91 8.08 8.06
CA GLY A 87 -11.32 8.08 9.40
C GLY A 87 -10.12 7.16 9.58
N GLY A 88 -9.98 6.15 8.71
CA GLY A 88 -8.87 5.20 8.70
C GLY A 88 -7.68 5.64 7.85
N LEU A 89 -7.76 6.78 7.16
CA LEU A 89 -6.70 7.26 6.27
C LEU A 89 -6.13 8.59 6.76
N SER A 90 -4.82 8.76 6.62
CA SER A 90 -4.18 10.07 6.80
C SER A 90 -3.10 10.26 5.73
N LEU A 91 -3.12 11.41 5.08
CA LEU A 91 -2.15 11.79 4.07
C LEU A 91 -1.56 13.15 4.41
N ALA A 92 -0.27 13.18 4.72
CA ALA A 92 0.52 14.38 4.72
C ALA A 92 1.15 14.51 3.32
N MET A 93 0.72 15.49 2.55
CA MET A 93 1.29 15.80 1.24
C MET A 93 1.56 17.30 1.15
N GLY A 94 2.79 17.70 0.81
CA GLY A 94 3.14 19.11 0.79
C GLY A 94 4.27 19.45 -0.16
N VAL A 95 4.29 20.70 -0.56
CA VAL A 95 5.35 21.33 -1.32
C VAL A 95 5.95 22.45 -0.50
N TRP A 96 7.26 22.37 -0.29
CA TRP A 96 8.04 23.31 0.50
C TRP A 96 9.04 24.00 -0.39
N ARG A 97 8.94 25.31 -0.48
CA ARG A 97 9.90 26.14 -1.24
C ARG A 97 10.88 26.83 -0.30
N ARG A 98 12.09 27.06 -0.74
CA ARG A 98 12.99 27.99 -0.04
C ARG A 98 12.47 29.42 -0.18
N ALA A 99 12.57 30.22 0.87
CA ALA A 99 11.96 31.54 0.98
C ALA A 99 12.39 32.53 -0.16
N ASP A 100 13.58 32.34 -0.71
CA ASP A 100 14.15 33.17 -1.81
C ASP A 100 13.74 32.65 -3.22
N VAL A 101 13.09 31.50 -3.34
CA VAL A 101 12.60 30.97 -4.60
C VAL A 101 11.17 31.46 -4.87
N THR A 102 10.99 32.17 -5.96
CA THR A 102 9.68 32.64 -6.41
C THR A 102 9.03 31.53 -7.22
N ILE A 103 7.85 31.09 -6.79
CA ILE A 103 7.03 30.10 -7.50
C ILE A 103 5.91 30.80 -8.26
N HIS A 104 5.61 30.33 -9.47
CA HIS A 104 4.53 30.86 -10.30
C HIS A 104 3.18 30.62 -9.64
N GLU A 105 2.37 31.68 -9.54
CA GLU A 105 1.03 31.61 -8.90
C GLU A 105 0.12 30.59 -9.58
N ASP A 106 0.15 30.49 -10.90
CA ASP A 106 -0.66 29.52 -11.66
C ASP A 106 -0.39 28.08 -11.23
N TRP A 107 0.88 27.73 -11.00
CA TRP A 107 1.23 26.40 -10.50
C TRP A 107 0.81 26.20 -9.04
N LEU A 108 0.94 27.23 -8.21
CA LEU A 108 0.46 27.16 -6.82
C LEU A 108 -1.05 26.89 -6.73
N THR A 109 -1.85 27.33 -7.71
CA THR A 109 -3.31 27.06 -7.69
C THR A 109 -3.66 25.59 -7.79
N LEU A 110 -2.74 24.73 -8.29
CA LEU A 110 -2.93 23.28 -8.36
C LEU A 110 -2.91 22.61 -6.97
N LEU A 111 -2.33 23.29 -5.99
CA LEU A 111 -2.12 22.79 -4.63
C LEU A 111 -3.18 23.34 -3.67
N PRO A 112 -3.79 22.50 -2.80
CA PRO A 112 -4.55 23.00 -1.67
C PRO A 112 -3.68 23.91 -0.78
N PRO A 113 -4.20 25.00 -0.21
CA PRO A 113 -3.39 25.90 0.63
C PRO A 113 -2.68 25.24 1.81
N ALA A 114 -3.31 24.22 2.41
CA ALA A 114 -2.77 23.47 3.55
C ALA A 114 -1.54 22.60 3.19
N THR A 115 -1.28 22.40 1.89
CA THR A 115 -0.15 21.58 1.40
C THR A 115 1.07 22.42 1.01
N ARG A 116 1.10 23.72 1.32
CA ARG A 116 2.19 24.63 0.96
C ARG A 116 3.00 24.99 2.18
N GLY A 117 4.33 24.92 2.07
CA GLY A 117 5.28 25.29 3.12
C GLY A 117 6.43 26.13 2.63
N GLU A 118 7.23 26.64 3.58
CA GLU A 118 8.42 27.45 3.31
C GLU A 118 9.62 26.92 4.10
N LEU A 119 10.77 26.82 3.43
CA LEU A 119 12.04 26.46 4.02
C LEU A 119 12.82 27.75 4.29
N SER A 120 13.34 27.87 5.51
CA SER A 120 14.13 29.05 5.93
C SER A 120 15.58 29.02 5.46
N GLY A 121 16.07 27.83 5.01
CA GLY A 121 17.47 27.57 4.71
C GLY A 121 18.30 27.14 5.92
N ASP A 122 17.71 27.13 7.12
CA ASP A 122 18.30 26.50 8.31
C ASP A 122 17.81 25.05 8.39
N ALA A 123 18.70 24.13 8.06
CA ALA A 123 18.36 22.71 7.97
C ALA A 123 17.75 22.12 9.25
N ALA A 124 18.23 22.53 10.44
CA ALA A 124 17.73 22.01 11.71
C ALA A 124 16.32 22.54 12.01
N ARG A 125 16.08 23.82 11.77
CA ARG A 125 14.78 24.47 11.93
C ARG A 125 13.76 23.91 10.94
N ASP A 126 14.16 23.77 9.69
CA ASP A 126 13.30 23.28 8.62
C ASP A 126 12.94 21.81 8.84
N GLN A 127 13.90 20.97 9.29
CA GLN A 127 13.63 19.59 9.67
C GLN A 127 12.65 19.49 10.84
N ALA A 128 12.80 20.34 11.85
CA ALA A 128 11.86 20.38 12.97
C ALA A 128 10.45 20.79 12.52
N SER A 129 10.34 21.74 11.60
CA SER A 129 9.05 22.17 11.02
C SER A 129 8.39 21.06 10.21
N LEU A 130 9.15 20.34 9.37
CA LEU A 130 8.66 19.19 8.60
C LEU A 130 8.22 18.04 9.50
N ASN A 131 9.00 17.74 10.54
CA ASN A 131 8.65 16.69 11.50
C ASN A 131 7.35 17.03 12.26
N ALA A 132 7.19 18.29 12.67
CA ALA A 132 5.96 18.73 13.31
C ALA A 132 4.76 18.66 12.36
N TRP A 133 4.95 19.06 11.10
CA TRP A 133 3.92 19.01 10.06
C TRP A 133 3.48 17.57 9.75
N VAL A 134 4.42 16.65 9.52
CA VAL A 134 4.05 15.25 9.24
C VAL A 134 3.37 14.61 10.44
N SER A 135 3.87 14.84 11.66
CA SER A 135 3.26 14.32 12.88
C SER A 135 1.81 14.79 13.05
N GLN A 136 1.54 16.05 12.79
CA GLN A 136 0.19 16.62 12.85
C GLN A 136 -0.75 15.99 11.81
N HIS A 137 -0.29 15.81 10.56
CA HIS A 137 -1.14 15.32 9.45
C HIS A 137 -1.25 13.79 9.41
N THR A 138 -0.46 13.06 10.20
CA THR A 138 -0.52 11.61 10.33
C THR A 138 -0.98 11.16 11.73
N ASN A 139 -1.66 12.03 12.48
CA ASN A 139 -2.14 11.73 13.84
C ASN A 139 -1.04 11.16 14.75
N GLU A 140 0.16 11.78 14.71
CA GLU A 140 1.37 11.39 15.45
C GLU A 140 1.93 9.99 15.11
N ARG A 141 1.45 9.36 14.03
CA ARG A 141 1.92 8.04 13.58
C ARG A 141 3.31 8.12 12.96
N ILE A 142 3.56 9.14 12.13
CA ILE A 142 4.86 9.42 11.53
C ILE A 142 5.42 10.66 12.20
N LYS A 143 6.49 10.51 12.98
CA LYS A 143 7.07 11.59 13.78
C LYS A 143 8.23 12.30 13.09
N ARG A 144 8.74 11.75 12.00
CA ARG A 144 9.90 12.28 11.30
C ARG A 144 9.76 12.09 9.79
N MET A 145 10.05 13.15 9.05
CA MET A 145 10.20 13.05 7.59
C MET A 145 11.60 12.54 7.24
N PRO A 146 11.74 11.59 6.30
CA PRO A 146 13.02 10.97 5.92
C PRO A 146 13.89 11.88 5.04
N CYS A 147 13.48 13.13 4.82
CA CYS A 147 14.23 14.08 4.03
C CYS A 147 15.51 14.49 4.75
N GLN A 148 16.63 14.52 4.02
CA GLN A 148 17.88 15.07 4.52
C GLN A 148 18.01 16.53 4.06
N LEU A 149 17.54 17.46 4.88
CA LEU A 149 17.58 18.86 4.54
C LEU A 149 19.01 19.41 4.55
N ASN A 150 19.31 20.19 3.54
CA ASN A 150 20.54 20.95 3.43
C ASN A 150 20.23 22.33 2.80
N PRO A 151 21.10 23.33 2.94
CA PRO A 151 20.85 24.69 2.46
C PRO A 151 20.68 24.83 0.93
N SER A 152 21.04 23.82 0.15
CA SER A 152 20.91 23.86 -1.32
C SER A 152 19.52 23.44 -1.83
N ILE A 153 18.66 22.88 -0.96
CA ILE A 153 17.31 22.49 -1.37
C ILE A 153 16.45 23.73 -1.63
N GLU A 154 15.96 23.85 -2.85
CA GLU A 154 15.14 24.96 -3.30
C GLU A 154 13.66 24.63 -3.33
N LEU A 155 13.36 23.38 -3.65
CA LEU A 155 12.01 22.82 -3.69
C LEU A 155 12.04 21.40 -3.12
N LEU A 156 11.16 21.13 -2.18
CA LEU A 156 10.94 19.80 -1.58
C LEU A 156 9.49 19.39 -1.76
N LEU A 157 9.28 18.21 -2.30
CA LEU A 157 8.00 17.55 -2.29
C LEU A 157 8.07 16.42 -1.29
N ALA A 158 7.12 16.41 -0.36
CA ALA A 158 7.10 15.44 0.72
C ALA A 158 5.71 14.81 0.83
N SER A 159 5.66 13.50 1.01
CA SER A 159 4.43 12.81 1.37
C SER A 159 4.67 11.74 2.43
N ALA A 160 3.66 11.55 3.27
CA ALA A 160 3.62 10.47 4.23
C ALA A 160 2.17 9.98 4.33
N LEU A 161 1.97 8.68 4.37
CA LEU A 161 0.66 8.06 4.34
C LEU A 161 0.55 7.04 5.47
N THR A 162 -0.61 7.05 6.15
CA THR A 162 -0.97 6.02 7.11
C THR A 162 -2.32 5.43 6.78
N VAL A 163 -2.45 4.13 7.00
CA VAL A 163 -3.69 3.36 6.85
C VAL A 163 -3.97 2.66 8.16
N ASP A 164 -5.18 2.87 8.68
CA ASP A 164 -5.68 2.26 9.90
C ASP A 164 -7.05 1.63 9.64
N THR A 165 -7.20 0.35 9.90
CA THR A 165 -8.50 -0.32 9.85
C THR A 165 -8.56 -1.42 10.90
N GLU A 166 -9.73 -1.59 11.53
CA GLU A 166 -10.01 -2.70 12.42
C GLU A 166 -10.73 -3.80 11.63
N TRP A 167 -10.41 -5.08 11.89
CA TRP A 167 -11.11 -6.17 11.22
C TRP A 167 -12.58 -6.20 11.65
N LEU A 168 -13.50 -6.35 10.69
CA LEU A 168 -14.89 -6.64 10.99
C LEU A 168 -15.03 -7.98 11.71
N GLU A 169 -14.17 -8.94 11.37
CA GLU A 169 -14.02 -10.22 12.07
C GLU A 169 -12.60 -10.39 12.58
N ARG A 170 -12.41 -10.26 13.89
CA ARG A 170 -11.09 -10.36 14.54
C ARG A 170 -10.42 -11.70 14.32
N LEU A 171 -9.12 -11.67 14.17
CA LEU A 171 -8.28 -12.85 14.11
C LEU A 171 -7.90 -13.33 15.52
N LYS A 172 -7.78 -14.64 15.70
CA LYS A 172 -7.36 -15.24 16.97
C LYS A 172 -5.86 -15.48 16.94
N PRO A 173 -5.09 -14.84 17.84
CA PRO A 173 -3.66 -15.03 17.91
C PRO A 173 -3.30 -16.40 18.47
N SER A 174 -2.24 -16.99 17.95
CA SER A 174 -1.61 -18.22 18.41
C SER A 174 -0.15 -18.24 17.96
N SER A 175 0.57 -19.31 18.24
CA SER A 175 1.89 -19.55 17.69
C SER A 175 1.92 -20.91 17.01
N GLY A 176 2.72 -21.04 15.98
CA GLY A 176 2.85 -22.28 15.24
C GLY A 176 4.07 -22.30 14.33
N ARG A 177 4.20 -23.35 13.56
CA ARG A 177 5.27 -23.50 12.58
C ARG A 177 4.91 -22.80 11.28
N GLY A 178 5.86 -22.09 10.69
CA GLY A 178 5.74 -21.57 9.35
C GLY A 178 5.74 -22.68 8.29
N ALA A 179 5.60 -22.29 7.04
CA ALA A 179 5.71 -23.18 5.88
C ALA A 179 6.74 -22.65 4.88
N GLY A 180 7.14 -23.45 3.88
CA GLY A 180 8.11 -23.05 2.86
C GLY A 180 9.40 -22.52 3.48
N ALA A 181 9.82 -21.32 3.12
CA ALA A 181 11.02 -20.68 3.66
C ALA A 181 11.01 -20.50 5.19
N TRP A 182 9.83 -20.50 5.83
CA TRP A 182 9.68 -20.36 7.29
C TRP A 182 9.45 -21.69 8.03
N ALA A 183 9.61 -22.84 7.36
CA ALA A 183 9.30 -24.15 7.93
C ALA A 183 10.05 -24.50 9.22
N GLU A 184 11.22 -23.92 9.42
CA GLU A 184 12.03 -24.12 10.64
C GLU A 184 11.77 -23.06 11.72
N SER A 185 10.94 -22.05 11.44
CA SER A 185 10.64 -20.94 12.33
C SER A 185 9.33 -21.16 13.08
N THR A 186 9.28 -20.73 14.35
CA THR A 186 8.02 -20.49 15.06
C THR A 186 7.54 -19.09 14.71
N VAL A 187 6.29 -18.98 14.22
CA VAL A 187 5.72 -17.72 13.72
C VAL A 187 4.50 -17.33 14.55
N PRO A 188 4.23 -16.02 14.69
CA PRO A 188 3.01 -15.52 15.31
C PRO A 188 1.82 -15.73 14.35
N LEU A 189 1.06 -16.79 14.59
CA LEU A 189 -0.10 -17.14 13.77
C LEU A 189 -1.34 -16.37 14.20
N LEU A 190 -2.08 -15.94 13.21
CA LEU A 190 -3.41 -15.37 13.32
C LEU A 190 -4.37 -16.26 12.56
N SER A 191 -5.56 -16.53 13.12
CA SER A 191 -6.54 -17.39 12.44
C SER A 191 -7.97 -17.02 12.73
N ARG A 192 -8.86 -17.29 11.76
CA ARG A 192 -10.32 -17.22 11.92
C ARG A 192 -11.02 -18.30 11.09
N GLU A 193 -12.30 -18.56 11.41
CA GLU A 193 -13.18 -19.14 10.40
C GLU A 193 -13.34 -18.16 9.26
N ALA A 194 -13.39 -18.64 8.03
CA ALA A 194 -13.48 -17.81 6.84
C ALA A 194 -14.62 -18.28 5.94
N SER A 195 -15.22 -17.34 5.22
CA SER A 195 -16.08 -17.71 4.10
C SER A 195 -15.20 -18.15 2.93
N PRO A 196 -15.50 -19.29 2.29
CA PRO A 196 -14.80 -19.65 1.06
C PRO A 196 -15.08 -18.66 -0.10
N ASP A 197 -16.13 -17.82 0.02
CA ASP A 197 -16.45 -16.78 -0.96
C ASP A 197 -15.54 -15.57 -0.87
N ASP A 198 -14.79 -15.39 0.24
CA ASP A 198 -13.80 -14.33 0.42
C ASP A 198 -12.41 -14.73 -0.10
N THR A 199 -12.32 -15.83 -0.86
CA THR A 199 -11.06 -16.32 -1.41
C THR A 199 -11.22 -16.74 -2.86
N TRP A 200 -10.27 -16.30 -3.68
CA TRP A 200 -10.24 -16.56 -5.13
C TRP A 200 -8.91 -17.16 -5.55
N LEU A 201 -8.95 -17.92 -6.63
CA LEU A 201 -7.77 -18.29 -7.41
C LEU A 201 -7.68 -17.35 -8.60
N ALA A 202 -6.67 -16.51 -8.64
CA ALA A 202 -6.34 -15.66 -9.77
C ALA A 202 -5.35 -16.36 -10.69
N ARG A 203 -5.61 -16.33 -12.01
CA ARG A 203 -4.65 -16.82 -13.02
C ARG A 203 -3.80 -15.66 -13.49
N THR A 204 -2.50 -15.77 -13.29
CA THR A 204 -1.55 -14.71 -13.66
C THR A 204 -0.43 -15.25 -14.57
N PRO A 205 0.30 -14.38 -15.27
CA PRO A 205 1.41 -14.81 -16.15
C PRO A 205 2.47 -15.65 -15.43
N GLY A 206 2.80 -15.31 -14.18
CA GLY A 206 3.78 -16.04 -13.39
C GLY A 206 3.24 -17.29 -12.69
N GLY A 207 1.95 -17.64 -12.89
CA GLY A 207 1.30 -18.80 -12.28
C GLY A 207 0.11 -18.41 -11.38
N PRO A 208 -0.59 -19.40 -10.80
CA PRO A 208 -1.77 -19.13 -9.98
C PRO A 208 -1.42 -18.41 -8.69
N LEU A 209 -2.31 -17.52 -8.25
CA LEU A 209 -2.30 -16.88 -6.94
C LEU A 209 -3.58 -17.22 -6.18
N THR A 210 -3.46 -17.55 -4.91
CA THR A 210 -4.60 -17.52 -3.99
C THR A 210 -4.68 -16.15 -3.36
N VAL A 211 -5.86 -15.54 -3.44
CA VAL A 211 -6.14 -14.19 -2.95
C VAL A 211 -7.27 -14.26 -1.94
N SER A 212 -7.03 -13.83 -0.71
CA SER A 212 -8.06 -13.77 0.35
C SER A 212 -8.31 -12.35 0.80
N LEU A 213 -9.58 -12.03 0.98
CA LEU A 213 -10.07 -10.74 1.49
C LEU A 213 -10.22 -10.80 3.02
N LEU A 214 -9.69 -9.77 3.68
CA LEU A 214 -10.01 -9.44 5.06
C LEU A 214 -10.71 -8.08 5.07
N GLU A 215 -11.99 -8.09 5.40
CA GLU A 215 -12.79 -6.87 5.48
C GLU A 215 -12.43 -6.07 6.73
N GLY A 216 -12.15 -4.79 6.53
CA GLY A 216 -11.90 -3.84 7.59
C GLY A 216 -12.98 -2.77 7.72
N SER A 217 -12.87 -1.98 8.78
CA SER A 217 -13.66 -0.76 9.02
C SER A 217 -13.28 0.34 8.02
N ASP A 218 -14.00 1.45 8.06
CA ASP A 218 -13.66 2.68 7.34
C ASP A 218 -13.48 2.51 5.82
N ASP A 219 -14.23 1.54 5.23
CA ASP A 219 -14.17 1.25 3.79
C ASP A 219 -12.78 0.80 3.30
N ILE A 220 -11.98 0.17 4.19
CA ILE A 220 -10.62 -0.30 3.91
C ILE A 220 -10.56 -1.81 4.05
N ASP A 221 -10.16 -2.49 2.99
CA ASP A 221 -9.97 -3.93 2.94
C ASP A 221 -8.49 -4.28 2.77
N VAL A 222 -8.09 -5.46 3.26
CA VAL A 222 -6.76 -6.00 3.02
C VAL A 222 -6.87 -7.33 2.29
N TYR A 223 -6.17 -7.43 1.19
CA TYR A 223 -5.99 -8.65 0.42
C TYR A 223 -4.65 -9.28 0.76
N LEU A 224 -4.65 -10.58 1.05
CA LEU A 224 -3.44 -11.40 1.14
C LEU A 224 -3.32 -12.22 -0.14
N LEU A 225 -2.11 -12.27 -0.70
CA LEU A 225 -1.85 -12.90 -2.00
C LEU A 225 -0.67 -13.86 -1.87
N ILE A 226 -0.87 -15.12 -2.25
CA ILE A 226 0.19 -16.13 -2.17
C ILE A 226 0.30 -16.91 -3.48
N GLY A 227 1.53 -17.00 -4.01
CA GLY A 227 1.86 -17.80 -5.18
C GLY A 227 2.27 -19.23 -4.83
N GLU A 228 2.78 -19.99 -5.78
CA GLU A 228 3.43 -21.29 -5.54
C GLU A 228 4.69 -21.11 -4.68
N ASP A 229 5.09 -22.17 -4.00
CA ASP A 229 6.29 -22.14 -3.17
C ASP A 229 7.54 -21.91 -4.02
N GLY A 230 8.40 -20.98 -3.57
CA GLY A 230 9.59 -20.54 -4.29
C GLY A 230 9.35 -19.53 -5.40
N ARG A 231 8.11 -19.04 -5.60
CA ARG A 231 7.86 -17.91 -6.49
C ARG A 231 8.35 -16.62 -5.84
N ASP A 232 9.10 -15.79 -6.57
CA ASP A 232 9.70 -14.55 -6.09
C ASP A 232 8.64 -13.48 -5.74
N GLY A 233 9.02 -12.58 -4.83
CA GLY A 233 8.13 -11.54 -4.32
C GLY A 233 7.72 -10.52 -5.36
N GLU A 234 8.62 -10.12 -6.26
CA GLU A 234 8.34 -9.20 -7.37
C GLU A 234 7.20 -9.74 -8.23
N SER A 235 7.31 -10.99 -8.66
CA SER A 235 6.32 -11.65 -9.52
C SER A 235 4.97 -11.83 -8.81
N VAL A 236 4.95 -12.24 -7.53
CA VAL A 236 3.70 -12.41 -6.77
C VAL A 236 3.01 -11.07 -6.56
N LEU A 237 3.77 -10.04 -6.17
CA LEU A 237 3.24 -8.72 -5.87
C LEU A 237 2.76 -8.01 -7.15
N GLY A 238 3.59 -7.97 -8.20
CA GLY A 238 3.25 -7.34 -9.47
C GLY A 238 2.04 -7.96 -10.15
N ASP A 239 2.05 -9.28 -10.33
CA ASP A 239 0.92 -10.02 -10.91
C ASP A 239 -0.35 -9.91 -10.04
N GLY A 240 -0.18 -9.94 -8.72
CA GLY A 240 -1.26 -9.84 -7.76
C GLY A 240 -1.97 -8.49 -7.82
N LEU A 241 -1.22 -7.39 -7.85
CA LEU A 241 -1.79 -6.04 -7.95
C LEU A 241 -2.56 -5.84 -9.27
N VAL A 242 -2.07 -6.39 -10.38
CA VAL A 242 -2.82 -6.39 -11.65
C VAL A 242 -4.08 -7.25 -11.56
N ALA A 243 -4.01 -8.40 -10.90
CA ALA A 243 -5.15 -9.30 -10.77
C ALA A 243 -6.26 -8.73 -9.89
N LEU A 244 -5.93 -7.90 -8.88
CA LEU A 244 -6.93 -7.27 -8.01
C LEU A 244 -7.93 -6.40 -8.77
N ASP A 245 -7.51 -5.68 -9.82
CA ASP A 245 -8.39 -4.82 -10.62
C ASP A 245 -9.56 -5.59 -11.27
N THR A 246 -9.41 -6.89 -11.51
CA THR A 246 -10.40 -7.73 -12.19
C THR A 246 -10.76 -8.98 -11.38
N LEU A 247 -10.41 -9.04 -10.12
CA LEU A 247 -10.55 -10.25 -9.29
C LEU A 247 -11.99 -10.75 -9.20
N THR A 248 -12.95 -9.85 -9.04
CA THR A 248 -14.38 -10.18 -8.96
C THR A 248 -14.96 -10.70 -10.27
N GLU A 249 -14.35 -10.34 -11.41
CA GLU A 249 -14.81 -10.74 -12.75
C GLU A 249 -14.11 -12.02 -13.23
N ASN A 250 -12.81 -12.12 -12.98
CA ASN A 250 -11.92 -13.14 -13.56
C ASN A 250 -11.36 -14.12 -12.54
N GLY A 251 -11.47 -13.83 -11.24
CA GLY A 251 -11.09 -14.74 -10.16
C GLY A 251 -12.05 -15.94 -10.07
N ILE A 252 -11.50 -17.11 -9.79
CA ILE A 252 -12.31 -18.32 -9.54
C ILE A 252 -12.55 -18.40 -8.04
N PRO A 253 -13.80 -18.23 -7.54
CA PRO A 253 -14.09 -18.39 -6.13
C PRO A 253 -13.66 -19.76 -5.62
N LEU A 254 -13.18 -19.84 -4.39
CA LEU A 254 -12.75 -21.11 -3.79
C LEU A 254 -13.88 -22.16 -3.74
N THR A 255 -15.14 -21.71 -3.64
CA THR A 255 -16.33 -22.56 -3.74
C THR A 255 -16.47 -23.27 -5.07
N ASP A 256 -16.02 -22.64 -6.15
CA ASP A 256 -16.13 -23.16 -7.52
C ASP A 256 -14.87 -23.91 -7.98
N TRP A 257 -13.82 -23.84 -7.16
CA TRP A 257 -12.58 -24.51 -7.47
C TRP A 257 -12.73 -26.03 -7.31
N ARG A 258 -12.51 -26.77 -8.39
CA ARG A 258 -12.76 -28.23 -8.45
C ARG A 258 -11.49 -29.05 -8.66
N GLU A 259 -10.46 -28.51 -9.29
CA GLU A 259 -9.30 -29.26 -9.73
C GLU A 259 -7.98 -28.51 -9.60
N GLY A 260 -6.92 -29.23 -9.24
CA GLY A 260 -5.56 -28.71 -9.15
C GLY A 260 -5.15 -28.23 -7.75
N ARG A 261 -3.94 -27.70 -7.67
CA ARG A 261 -3.40 -27.12 -6.43
C ARG A 261 -3.63 -25.62 -6.45
N ALA A 262 -4.28 -25.08 -5.40
CA ALA A 262 -4.25 -23.66 -5.12
C ALA A 262 -3.11 -23.38 -4.13
N PRO A 263 -2.24 -22.40 -4.40
CA PRO A 263 -1.16 -22.02 -3.48
C PRO A 263 -1.69 -21.75 -2.07
N GLY A 264 -1.04 -22.28 -1.04
CA GLY A 264 -1.46 -22.09 0.35
C GLY A 264 -2.77 -22.79 0.76
N VAL A 265 -3.46 -23.52 -0.12
CA VAL A 265 -4.72 -24.21 0.20
C VAL A 265 -4.49 -25.70 0.43
N THR A 266 -4.97 -26.18 1.57
CA THR A 266 -4.95 -27.61 1.91
C THR A 266 -6.35 -28.07 2.34
N VAL A 267 -6.68 -29.33 2.01
CA VAL A 267 -7.94 -29.94 2.40
C VAL A 267 -7.64 -31.22 3.20
N THR A 268 -8.18 -31.27 4.41
CA THR A 268 -7.98 -32.41 5.33
C THR A 268 -9.32 -32.86 5.94
N THR A 269 -9.38 -34.09 6.41
CA THR A 269 -10.46 -34.55 7.27
C THR A 269 -10.08 -34.37 8.72
N VAL A 270 -10.94 -33.74 9.50
CA VAL A 270 -10.72 -33.43 10.92
C VAL A 270 -11.88 -33.93 11.76
N ARG A 271 -11.63 -34.17 13.04
CA ARG A 271 -12.72 -34.43 14.00
C ARG A 271 -13.46 -33.12 14.28
N SER A 272 -14.78 -33.15 14.21
CA SER A 272 -15.65 -32.00 14.35
C SER A 272 -16.82 -32.27 15.30
N ALA A 273 -17.30 -31.23 15.95
CA ALA A 273 -18.48 -31.31 16.79
C ALA A 273 -19.79 -31.30 15.98
N THR A 274 -19.76 -30.81 14.73
CA THR A 274 -20.96 -30.61 13.88
C THR A 274 -20.97 -31.50 12.64
N GLY A 275 -19.81 -31.96 12.17
CA GLY A 275 -19.67 -32.69 10.90
C GLY A 275 -19.83 -31.82 9.65
N GLN A 276 -20.03 -30.51 9.79
CA GLN A 276 -20.14 -29.58 8.67
C GLN A 276 -18.75 -29.24 8.12
N PRO A 277 -18.64 -29.01 6.80
CA PRO A 277 -17.41 -28.48 6.23
C PRO A 277 -16.98 -27.16 6.89
N GLU A 278 -15.69 -26.99 7.13
CA GLU A 278 -15.09 -25.81 7.76
C GLU A 278 -14.08 -25.19 6.81
N THR A 279 -14.07 -23.86 6.71
CA THR A 279 -13.00 -23.12 6.05
C THR A 279 -12.27 -22.29 7.10
N ARG A 280 -10.95 -22.37 7.11
CA ARG A 280 -10.10 -21.66 8.06
C ARG A 280 -9.04 -20.86 7.33
N LEU A 281 -8.94 -19.57 7.64
CA LEU A 281 -7.85 -18.71 7.25
C LEU A 281 -6.78 -18.74 8.34
N GLU A 282 -5.52 -18.93 7.94
CA GLU A 282 -4.33 -18.80 8.79
C GLU A 282 -3.33 -17.87 8.10
N CYS A 283 -2.83 -16.87 8.82
CA CYS A 283 -1.81 -15.95 8.34
C CYS A 283 -0.83 -15.62 9.46
N VAL A 284 0.23 -14.87 9.16
CA VAL A 284 1.17 -14.40 10.18
C VAL A 284 0.92 -12.94 10.51
N ALA A 285 1.19 -12.54 11.75
CA ALA A 285 1.34 -11.14 12.09
C ALA A 285 2.65 -10.61 11.51
N PHE A 286 2.64 -9.37 11.01
CA PHE A 286 3.84 -8.71 10.51
C PHE A 286 3.83 -7.22 10.81
N ALA A 287 5.03 -6.63 10.89
CA ALA A 287 5.24 -5.19 10.96
C ALA A 287 6.39 -4.83 10.02
N LEU A 288 6.12 -3.94 9.08
CA LEU A 288 7.06 -3.46 8.09
C LEU A 288 7.19 -1.95 8.22
N THR A 289 8.43 -1.47 8.19
CA THR A 289 8.75 -0.04 8.12
C THR A 289 9.77 0.14 7.03
N ASP A 290 9.42 0.91 6.02
CA ASP A 290 10.26 1.10 4.83
C ASP A 290 10.47 2.57 4.49
N GLU A 291 11.71 2.91 4.15
CA GLU A 291 12.11 4.20 3.63
C GLU A 291 12.58 4.03 2.18
N HIS A 292 11.88 4.68 1.24
CA HIS A 292 12.20 4.60 -0.18
C HIS A 292 12.87 5.87 -0.69
N ASP A 293 13.97 5.70 -1.41
CA ASP A 293 14.54 6.73 -2.28
C ASP A 293 14.08 6.47 -3.72
N LEU A 294 13.13 7.25 -4.20
CA LEU A 294 12.53 7.05 -5.53
C LEU A 294 13.54 7.30 -6.66
N LEU A 295 14.65 7.99 -6.36
CA LEU A 295 15.71 8.24 -7.33
C LEU A 295 16.63 7.02 -7.57
N THR A 296 16.46 5.93 -6.81
CA THR A 296 17.12 4.65 -7.09
C THR A 296 16.50 3.91 -8.29
N SER A 297 15.23 4.20 -8.60
CA SER A 297 14.50 3.64 -9.75
C SER A 297 13.74 4.75 -10.49
N PRO A 298 14.46 5.77 -11.00
CA PRO A 298 13.84 6.99 -11.50
C PRO A 298 12.95 6.76 -12.73
N GLU A 299 13.17 5.71 -13.49
CA GLU A 299 12.35 5.31 -14.65
C GLU A 299 10.93 4.87 -14.26
N VAL A 300 10.75 4.31 -13.06
CA VAL A 300 9.41 3.94 -12.54
C VAL A 300 8.53 5.16 -12.36
N PHE A 301 9.13 6.24 -11.88
CA PHE A 301 8.44 7.47 -11.46
C PHE A 301 8.54 8.60 -12.50
N GLY A 302 9.25 8.39 -13.61
CA GLY A 302 9.51 9.44 -14.61
C GLY A 302 10.43 10.55 -14.10
N LEU A 303 11.32 10.23 -13.14
CA LEU A 303 12.19 11.20 -12.49
C LEU A 303 13.57 11.30 -13.15
N GLY A 304 13.88 10.52 -14.18
CA GLY A 304 15.20 10.44 -14.79
C GLY A 304 15.73 11.77 -15.30
N HIS A 305 14.98 12.43 -16.16
CA HIS A 305 15.34 13.73 -16.71
C HIS A 305 15.37 14.82 -15.64
N VAL A 306 14.30 14.93 -14.86
CA VAL A 306 14.11 16.04 -13.91
C VAL A 306 14.98 15.99 -12.66
N SER A 307 15.68 14.88 -12.41
CA SER A 307 16.73 14.76 -11.38
C SER A 307 18.15 15.04 -11.90
N SER A 308 18.33 15.14 -13.23
CA SER A 308 19.62 15.47 -13.84
C SER A 308 20.04 16.92 -13.58
N SER A 309 21.29 17.24 -13.93
CA SER A 309 21.79 18.63 -13.80
C SER A 309 21.05 19.56 -14.75
N GLY A 310 20.55 20.69 -14.24
CA GLY A 310 19.84 21.69 -15.04
C GLY A 310 18.61 22.24 -14.34
N GLY A 311 17.87 23.08 -15.06
CA GLY A 311 16.57 23.60 -14.63
C GLY A 311 15.47 22.98 -15.47
N HIS A 312 14.62 22.13 -14.86
CA HIS A 312 13.64 21.31 -15.58
C HIS A 312 12.20 21.73 -15.32
N PHE A 313 11.98 22.79 -14.51
CA PHE A 313 10.66 23.22 -14.08
C PHE A 313 10.36 24.69 -14.41
N PRO A 314 10.41 25.09 -15.70
CA PRO A 314 10.09 26.48 -16.11
C PRO A 314 8.64 26.87 -15.82
N GLY A 315 7.73 25.93 -15.68
CA GLY A 315 6.34 26.19 -15.26
C GLY A 315 6.16 26.37 -13.76
N ILE A 316 7.18 26.03 -12.94
CA ILE A 316 7.16 26.22 -11.49
C ILE A 316 7.84 27.53 -11.09
N SER A 317 9.02 27.86 -11.68
CA SER A 317 9.84 29.00 -11.27
C SER A 317 10.75 29.46 -12.39
N GLU A 318 11.10 30.75 -12.37
CA GLU A 318 12.21 31.28 -13.16
C GLU A 318 13.59 30.84 -12.63
N THR A 319 13.67 30.43 -11.36
CA THR A 319 14.85 29.80 -10.80
C THR A 319 15.02 28.41 -11.39
N PRO A 320 16.20 28.03 -11.90
CA PRO A 320 16.42 26.68 -12.40
C PRO A 320 16.23 25.63 -11.29
N LEU A 321 15.18 24.85 -11.34
CA LEU A 321 14.84 23.83 -10.35
C LEU A 321 15.02 22.42 -10.91
N ARG A 322 15.39 21.48 -10.04
CA ARG A 322 15.43 20.03 -10.30
C ARG A 322 14.96 19.25 -9.08
N VAL A 323 14.72 17.96 -9.22
CA VAL A 323 14.44 17.06 -8.11
C VAL A 323 15.76 16.58 -7.51
N ASP A 324 16.11 17.06 -6.32
CA ASP A 324 17.31 16.62 -5.59
C ASP A 324 17.01 15.43 -4.67
N GLN A 325 15.79 15.31 -4.17
CA GLN A 325 15.34 14.23 -3.30
C GLN A 325 13.88 13.88 -3.59
N ALA A 326 13.61 12.60 -3.61
CA ALA A 326 12.25 12.07 -3.72
C ALA A 326 12.14 10.86 -2.78
N ARG A 327 11.43 11.03 -1.65
CA ARG A 327 11.40 10.06 -0.56
C ARG A 327 10.00 9.73 -0.13
N GLN A 328 9.81 8.48 0.28
CA GLN A 328 8.58 8.01 0.90
C GLN A 328 8.89 7.14 2.12
N ASP A 329 8.14 7.36 3.22
CA ASP A 329 8.08 6.44 4.36
C ASP A 329 6.73 5.74 4.39
N VAL A 330 6.76 4.44 4.65
CA VAL A 330 5.56 3.62 4.82
C VAL A 330 5.70 2.74 6.05
N VAL A 331 4.65 2.69 6.86
CA VAL A 331 4.52 1.75 7.97
C VAL A 331 3.28 0.89 7.73
N ALA A 332 3.43 -0.43 7.81
CA ALA A 332 2.37 -1.40 7.64
C ALA A 332 2.46 -2.45 8.74
N GLU A 333 1.45 -2.52 9.61
CA GLU A 333 1.37 -3.52 10.66
C GLU A 333 0.06 -4.31 10.55
N PHE A 334 0.18 -5.62 10.49
CA PHE A 334 -0.92 -6.56 10.41
C PHE A 334 -0.99 -7.37 11.71
N SER A 335 -2.07 -7.22 12.45
CA SER A 335 -2.26 -7.78 13.78
C SER A 335 -3.59 -8.56 13.90
N ALA A 336 -3.86 -9.09 15.09
CA ALA A 336 -5.13 -9.76 15.40
C ALA A 336 -6.34 -8.82 15.33
N ASP A 337 -6.14 -7.54 15.58
CA ASP A 337 -7.21 -6.54 15.70
C ASP A 337 -7.43 -5.73 14.41
N GLY A 338 -6.43 -5.63 13.52
CA GLY A 338 -6.53 -4.81 12.33
C GLY A 338 -5.22 -4.66 11.57
N PHE A 339 -5.27 -3.80 10.55
CA PHE A 339 -4.12 -3.31 9.80
C PHE A 339 -3.89 -1.83 10.17
N LYS A 340 -2.71 -1.48 10.69
CA LYS A 340 -2.43 -0.16 11.28
C LYS A 340 -1.02 0.32 10.95
N ALA A 341 -0.85 1.63 10.94
CA ALA A 341 0.46 2.28 10.80
C ALA A 341 1.30 2.27 12.11
N ALA A 342 0.72 1.88 13.23
CA ALA A 342 1.41 1.57 14.48
C ALA A 342 0.44 0.87 15.44
N ALA A 343 0.72 -0.35 15.88
CA ALA A 343 -0.08 -1.06 16.87
C ALA A 343 0.78 -1.51 18.05
N VAL A 344 0.17 -1.53 19.22
CA VAL A 344 0.76 -2.15 20.41
C VAL A 344 0.26 -3.59 20.45
N THR A 345 1.13 -4.54 20.24
CA THR A 345 0.79 -5.97 20.27
C THR A 345 0.44 -6.39 21.70
N SER A 346 -0.82 -6.74 21.95
CA SER A 346 -1.26 -7.32 23.20
C SER A 346 -1.67 -8.78 22.96
N ILE A 347 -0.95 -9.72 23.58
CA ILE A 347 -1.32 -11.14 23.55
C ILE A 347 -2.39 -11.39 24.60
N ALA A 348 -3.64 -11.60 24.15
CA ALA A 348 -4.71 -12.02 25.03
C ALA A 348 -4.74 -13.55 25.14
N VAL A 349 -4.42 -14.08 26.32
CA VAL A 349 -4.57 -15.50 26.62
C VAL A 349 -6.06 -15.81 26.78
N ALA A 350 -6.64 -16.52 25.80
CA ALA A 350 -8.02 -16.95 25.86
C ALA A 350 -8.23 -18.05 26.90
N ARG A 351 -9.28 -17.91 27.73
CA ARG A 351 -9.73 -18.97 28.65
C ARG A 351 -10.26 -20.15 27.83
N ALA A 352 -9.85 -21.36 28.18
CA ALA A 352 -10.37 -22.60 27.62
C ALA A 352 -11.89 -22.67 27.78
N ALA A 353 -12.63 -22.67 26.67
CA ALA A 353 -14.04 -22.97 26.65
C ALA A 353 -14.24 -24.49 26.79
N PHE A 354 -15.35 -24.91 27.42
CA PHE A 354 -15.73 -26.34 27.50
C PHE A 354 -15.81 -26.93 26.08
N ALA A 355 -14.89 -27.85 25.78
CA ALA A 355 -14.87 -28.53 24.49
C ALA A 355 -16.10 -29.43 24.34
N ARG A 356 -16.88 -29.25 23.28
CA ARG A 356 -17.89 -30.21 22.86
C ARG A 356 -17.21 -31.49 22.37
N PRO A 357 -17.81 -32.69 22.59
CA PRO A 357 -17.28 -33.93 22.04
C PRO A 357 -17.15 -33.85 20.52
N LEU A 358 -16.00 -34.25 19.98
CA LEU A 358 -15.70 -34.27 18.55
C LEU A 358 -16.10 -35.66 17.99
N GLU A 359 -17.39 -35.86 17.69
CA GLU A 359 -17.94 -37.17 17.33
C GLU A 359 -18.02 -37.40 15.82
N HIS A 360 -17.97 -36.34 15.03
CA HIS A 360 -18.13 -36.38 13.58
C HIS A 360 -16.77 -36.15 12.87
N GLU A 361 -16.71 -36.56 11.62
CA GLU A 361 -15.68 -36.17 10.69
C GLU A 361 -16.20 -35.02 9.80
N ALA A 362 -15.36 -33.99 9.60
CA ALA A 362 -15.65 -32.88 8.71
C ALA A 362 -14.48 -32.61 7.76
N ARG A 363 -14.82 -32.15 6.57
CA ARG A 363 -13.81 -31.61 5.63
C ARG A 363 -13.40 -30.22 6.10
N ARG A 364 -12.11 -30.01 6.33
CA ARG A 364 -11.55 -28.70 6.62
C ARG A 364 -10.69 -28.23 5.45
N THR A 365 -11.03 -27.08 4.90
CA THR A 365 -10.20 -26.33 3.96
C THR A 365 -9.41 -25.28 4.76
N THR A 366 -8.09 -25.37 4.72
CA THR A 366 -7.21 -24.36 5.33
C THR A 366 -6.56 -23.53 4.24
N ILE A 367 -6.68 -22.21 4.35
CA ILE A 367 -6.05 -21.21 3.50
C ILE A 367 -4.94 -20.58 4.33
N ALA A 368 -3.69 -20.83 3.97
CA ALA A 368 -2.54 -20.51 4.82
C ALA A 368 -1.56 -19.54 4.14
N TYR A 369 -1.41 -18.37 4.76
CA TYR A 369 -0.41 -17.35 4.47
C TYR A 369 0.70 -17.44 5.53
N THR A 370 1.33 -18.62 5.64
CA THR A 370 2.33 -18.97 6.66
C THR A 370 3.72 -19.16 6.08
N ARG A 371 3.96 -18.65 4.88
CA ARG A 371 5.23 -18.51 4.18
C ARG A 371 5.26 -17.16 3.45
N PRO A 372 6.36 -16.74 2.82
CA PRO A 372 6.42 -15.46 2.12
C PRO A 372 5.21 -15.22 1.21
N HIS A 373 4.59 -14.04 1.34
CA HIS A 373 3.37 -13.67 0.65
C HIS A 373 3.24 -12.15 0.49
N ALA A 374 2.43 -11.70 -0.46
CA ALA A 374 2.12 -10.29 -0.65
C ALA A 374 0.86 -9.88 0.10
N PHE A 375 0.71 -8.57 0.30
CA PHE A 375 -0.52 -7.95 0.77
C PHE A 375 -0.82 -6.66 0.01
N ALA A 376 -2.09 -6.26 0.00
CA ALA A 376 -2.52 -4.95 -0.48
C ALA A 376 -3.68 -4.44 0.37
N ALA A 377 -3.55 -3.25 0.95
CA ALA A 377 -4.65 -2.50 1.54
C ALA A 377 -5.33 -1.67 0.45
N VAL A 378 -6.65 -1.77 0.35
CA VAL A 378 -7.44 -1.20 -0.74
C VAL A 378 -8.63 -0.43 -0.18
N HIS A 379 -8.91 0.75 -0.69
CA HIS A 379 -10.15 1.45 -0.41
C HIS A 379 -11.29 0.77 -1.18
N ARG A 380 -12.20 0.12 -0.46
CA ARG A 380 -13.22 -0.80 -0.99
C ARG A 380 -14.09 -0.16 -2.09
N THR A 381 -14.64 1.01 -1.82
CA THR A 381 -15.56 1.69 -2.75
C THR A 381 -14.90 2.11 -4.06
N SER A 382 -13.64 2.56 -4.03
CA SER A 382 -12.97 3.04 -5.26
C SER A 382 -12.09 1.99 -5.94
N GLY A 383 -11.64 0.95 -5.21
CA GLY A 383 -10.62 0.01 -5.68
C GLY A 383 -9.19 0.58 -5.67
N LEU A 384 -8.97 1.73 -5.03
CA LEU A 384 -7.65 2.36 -4.95
C LEU A 384 -6.74 1.57 -4.00
N VAL A 385 -5.59 1.12 -4.49
CA VAL A 385 -4.55 0.51 -3.67
C VAL A 385 -3.87 1.59 -2.84
N LEU A 386 -3.97 1.48 -1.53
CA LEU A 386 -3.44 2.42 -0.55
C LEU A 386 -1.99 2.09 -0.16
N VAL A 387 -1.75 0.85 0.21
CA VAL A 387 -0.43 0.30 0.56
C VAL A 387 -0.34 -1.11 -0.01
N ALA A 388 0.81 -1.47 -0.53
CA ALA A 388 1.12 -2.82 -0.97
C ALA A 388 2.49 -3.25 -0.44
N GLY A 389 2.73 -4.56 -0.35
CA GLY A 389 4.02 -5.04 0.10
C GLY A 389 4.20 -6.55 0.06
N TRP A 390 5.43 -6.95 0.39
CA TRP A 390 5.87 -8.33 0.48
C TRP A 390 6.37 -8.67 1.88
N VAL A 391 5.80 -9.70 2.47
CA VAL A 391 6.20 -10.24 3.77
C VAL A 391 7.21 -11.35 3.52
N ALA A 392 8.50 -11.00 3.49
CA ALA A 392 9.59 -11.95 3.31
C ALA A 392 9.90 -12.72 4.60
N GLU A 393 9.73 -12.06 5.75
CA GLU A 393 10.03 -12.60 7.07
C GLU A 393 8.84 -12.38 8.02
N PRO A 394 8.50 -13.35 8.88
CA PRO A 394 7.48 -13.15 9.90
C PRO A 394 8.02 -12.21 10.97
N SER A 395 7.14 -11.44 11.64
CA SER A 395 7.53 -10.75 12.87
C SER A 395 8.07 -11.74 13.88
N ALA A 396 9.05 -11.32 14.70
CA ALA A 396 9.50 -12.16 15.81
C ALA A 396 8.31 -12.48 16.73
N ALA A 397 8.16 -13.75 17.10
CA ALA A 397 7.19 -14.13 18.13
C ALA A 397 7.79 -13.67 19.47
N ASP A 398 7.18 -12.67 20.13
CA ASP A 398 7.51 -12.25 21.50
C ASP A 398 7.12 -13.34 22.52
#